data_22b91807f807998e9c9547d8bfbe6a76
#
_entry.id   22b91807f807998e9c9547d8bfbe6a76
#
_cell.length_a   1.000
_cell.length_b   1.000
_cell.length_c   1.000
_cell.angle_alpha   90.00
_cell.angle_beta   90.00
_cell.angle_gamma   90.00
#
_symmetry.space_group_name_H-M   'P 1'
#
loop_
_entity.id
_entity.type
_entity.pdbx_description
1 polymer ?
#
loop_
_entity_poly.entity_id
_entity_poly.type
_entity_poly.pdbx_seq_one_letter_code
_entity_poly.pdbx_strand_id
1 'polypeptide(L)'
;IQSRLAEKYQALVTKALFSNPVEAQDAFDARVNQSDVLLAAVPYSSIVDSTITVKESELKDLYNKKKEQFKQYVETRNIKYIDVQVTASAEDRAAIQQEVTDYTNQLATANGDYTTFIRSTGSEYPYVDLYYTKKAFPSDVVARMDSASIGQVYGPYYNAGDNTINSFKVLSKVAAADSVQFRQIQVYTEDAAKTKALADSIYTAIKGGADFTALAKKYGQTGESNWISSANYENAQVDGDNLKFISTINNLGVNELSNVASVSY
;
A
#
# COMPACT_ATOMS: atom_id res chain seq x y z
N ILE A 1 23.52 -14.65 -13.16
CA ILE A 1 24.81 -14.27 -13.76
C ILE A 1 24.88 -12.76 -13.92
N GLN A 2 23.89 -12.10 -14.49
CA GLN A 2 23.87 -10.64 -14.69
C GLN A 2 23.97 -9.84 -13.38
N SER A 3 23.27 -10.24 -12.32
CA SER A 3 23.35 -9.60 -11.00
C SER A 3 24.78 -9.66 -10.42
N ARG A 4 25.42 -10.80 -10.52
CA ARG A 4 26.81 -10.97 -10.07
C ARG A 4 27.80 -10.15 -10.89
N LEU A 5 27.54 -9.95 -12.17
CA LEU A 5 28.34 -9.10 -13.02
C LEU A 5 28.21 -7.63 -12.65
N ALA A 6 26.98 -7.19 -12.41
CA ALA A 6 26.69 -5.83 -11.94
C ALA A 6 27.33 -5.54 -10.57
N GLU A 7 27.21 -6.46 -9.62
CA GLU A 7 27.86 -6.34 -8.29
C GLU A 7 29.38 -6.23 -8.41
N LYS A 8 30.01 -7.06 -9.27
CA LYS A 8 31.46 -7.00 -9.51
C LYS A 8 31.88 -5.67 -10.13
N TYR A 9 31.10 -5.19 -11.11
CA TYR A 9 31.38 -3.91 -11.74
C TYR A 9 31.26 -2.75 -10.75
N GLN A 10 30.18 -2.73 -9.96
CA GLN A 10 29.97 -1.73 -8.92
C GLN A 10 31.09 -1.77 -7.86
N ALA A 11 31.47 -2.96 -7.42
CA ALA A 11 32.58 -3.12 -6.47
C ALA A 11 33.91 -2.65 -7.05
N LEU A 12 34.15 -2.85 -8.34
CA LEU A 12 35.37 -2.38 -9.01
C LEU A 12 35.43 -0.85 -9.05
N VAL A 13 34.31 -0.20 -9.44
CA VAL A 13 34.22 1.26 -9.46
C VAL A 13 34.36 1.85 -8.07
N THR A 14 33.65 1.30 -7.09
CA THR A 14 33.71 1.80 -5.71
C THR A 14 35.10 1.65 -5.09
N LYS A 15 35.79 0.53 -5.38
CA LYS A 15 37.15 0.30 -4.86
C LYS A 15 38.24 1.08 -5.62
N ALA A 16 37.92 1.59 -6.81
CA ALA A 16 38.80 2.50 -7.53
C ALA A 16 38.76 3.94 -6.99
N LEU A 17 37.72 4.27 -6.22
CA LEU A 17 37.61 5.54 -5.51
C LEU A 17 38.35 5.43 -4.17
N PHE A 18 39.50 6.03 -4.09
CA PHE A 18 40.26 6.14 -2.85
C PHE A 18 40.60 7.62 -2.61
N SER A 19 40.46 8.05 -1.38
CA SER A 19 40.90 9.38 -0.97
C SER A 19 42.37 9.33 -0.55
N ASN A 20 43.10 10.35 -0.91
CA ASN A 20 44.45 10.55 -0.45
C ASN A 20 44.50 11.67 0.65
N PRO A 21 45.59 11.79 1.42
CA PRO A 21 45.69 12.79 2.45
C PRO A 21 45.51 14.25 1.97
N VAL A 22 45.86 14.54 0.73
CA VAL A 22 45.72 15.87 0.13
C VAL A 22 44.23 16.17 -0.12
N GLU A 23 43.51 15.24 -0.73
CA GLU A 23 42.05 15.39 -0.96
C GLU A 23 41.28 15.47 0.38
N ALA A 24 41.70 14.72 1.39
CA ALA A 24 41.10 14.79 2.71
C ALA A 24 41.35 16.16 3.38
N GLN A 25 42.56 16.72 3.23
CA GLN A 25 42.88 18.06 3.72
C GLN A 25 42.08 19.12 2.97
N ASP A 26 42.04 19.07 1.63
CA ASP A 26 41.27 20.01 0.82
C ASP A 26 39.78 19.99 1.17
N ALA A 27 39.20 18.80 1.38
CA ALA A 27 37.82 18.64 1.81
C ALA A 27 37.55 19.21 3.21
N PHE A 28 38.52 19.06 4.13
CA PHE A 28 38.44 19.65 5.46
C PHE A 28 38.52 21.16 5.37
N ASP A 29 39.50 21.72 4.64
CA ASP A 29 39.70 23.16 4.47
C ASP A 29 38.48 23.81 3.80
N ALA A 30 37.88 23.16 2.82
CA ALA A 30 36.66 23.63 2.18
C ALA A 30 35.44 23.71 3.13
N ARG A 31 35.46 22.92 4.21
CA ARG A 31 34.38 22.93 5.23
C ARG A 31 34.60 23.94 6.35
N VAL A 32 35.85 24.21 6.73
CA VAL A 32 36.15 25.06 7.87
C VAL A 32 36.53 26.49 7.48
N ASN A 33 37.04 26.69 6.25
CA ASN A 33 37.35 28.01 5.76
C ASN A 33 36.09 28.79 5.43
N GLN A 34 35.96 29.97 5.97
CA GLN A 34 34.87 30.89 5.70
C GLN A 34 35.46 32.14 5.01
N SER A 35 34.73 32.65 4.07
CA SER A 35 35.07 33.87 3.36
C SER A 35 33.88 34.82 3.35
N ASP A 36 34.11 36.06 3.60
CA ASP A 36 33.11 37.10 3.41
C ASP A 36 33.10 37.48 1.94
N VAL A 37 31.93 37.34 1.32
CA VAL A 37 31.74 37.59 -0.10
C VAL A 37 30.70 38.69 -0.31
N LEU A 38 31.03 39.66 -1.13
CA LEU A 38 30.02 40.60 -1.67
C LEU A 38 29.53 40.08 -3.04
N LEU A 39 28.29 39.73 -3.09
CA LEU A 39 27.67 39.17 -4.30
C LEU A 39 26.78 40.21 -4.96
N ALA A 40 27.05 40.49 -6.24
CA ALA A 40 26.15 41.24 -7.09
C ALA A 40 25.59 40.30 -8.19
N ALA A 41 24.27 40.21 -8.28
CA ALA A 41 23.61 39.36 -9.27
C ALA A 41 22.76 40.22 -10.22
N VAL A 42 22.96 40.03 -11.52
CA VAL A 42 22.08 40.58 -12.55
C VAL A 42 21.30 39.41 -13.14
N PRO A 43 19.98 39.32 -12.89
CA PRO A 43 19.18 38.22 -13.43
C PRO A 43 19.03 38.37 -14.95
N TYR A 44 19.13 37.29 -15.69
CA TYR A 44 18.89 37.28 -17.15
C TYR A 44 17.49 37.77 -17.52
N SER A 45 16.52 37.65 -16.63
CA SER A 45 15.17 38.19 -16.82
C SER A 45 15.10 39.72 -16.91
N SER A 46 16.16 40.43 -16.54
CA SER A 46 16.27 41.90 -16.73
C SER A 46 16.54 42.29 -18.19
N ILE A 47 16.91 41.32 -19.02
CA ILE A 47 17.17 41.54 -20.45
C ILE A 47 15.92 41.13 -21.21
N VAL A 48 15.35 42.03 -21.96
CA VAL A 48 14.14 41.76 -22.74
C VAL A 48 14.48 40.91 -23.96
N ASP A 49 13.89 39.74 -24.09
CA ASP A 49 14.17 38.77 -25.17
C ASP A 49 14.05 39.37 -26.58
N SER A 50 13.14 40.32 -26.78
CA SER A 50 12.94 41.00 -28.06
C SER A 50 14.14 41.86 -28.50
N THR A 51 15.07 42.16 -27.58
CA THR A 51 16.30 42.91 -27.92
C THR A 51 17.43 42.00 -28.39
N ILE A 52 17.27 40.70 -28.27
CA ILE A 52 18.29 39.72 -28.62
C ILE A 52 17.99 39.14 -30.00
N THR A 53 18.88 39.34 -30.93
CA THR A 53 18.81 38.72 -32.27
C THR A 53 19.83 37.61 -32.36
N VAL A 54 19.36 36.37 -32.46
CA VAL A 54 20.21 35.19 -32.61
C VAL A 54 20.37 34.89 -34.09
N LYS A 55 21.60 34.78 -34.57
CA LYS A 55 21.91 34.43 -35.96
C LYS A 55 21.80 32.93 -36.16
N GLU A 56 21.37 32.50 -37.32
CA GLU A 56 21.26 31.07 -37.66
C GLU A 56 22.61 30.36 -37.60
N SER A 57 23.70 31.04 -37.90
CA SER A 57 25.07 30.50 -37.74
C SER A 57 25.38 30.16 -36.27
N GLU A 58 24.97 31.00 -35.34
CA GLU A 58 25.18 30.75 -33.88
C GLU A 58 24.38 29.55 -33.38
N LEU A 59 23.13 29.40 -33.85
CA LEU A 59 22.31 28.24 -33.58
C LEU A 59 22.95 26.95 -34.11
N LYS A 60 23.47 27.00 -35.35
CA LYS A 60 24.13 25.85 -35.97
C LYS A 60 25.42 25.47 -35.27
N ASP A 61 26.21 26.44 -34.84
CA ASP A 61 27.42 26.19 -34.06
C ASP A 61 27.13 25.60 -32.71
N LEU A 62 26.12 26.10 -32.00
CA LEU A 62 25.67 25.56 -30.74
C LEU A 62 25.12 24.14 -30.89
N TYR A 63 24.32 23.91 -31.95
CA TYR A 63 23.83 22.57 -32.26
C TYR A 63 24.98 21.59 -32.49
N ASN A 64 25.97 21.97 -33.30
CA ASN A 64 27.12 21.12 -33.58
C ASN A 64 27.93 20.78 -32.32
N LYS A 65 28.04 21.72 -31.36
CA LYS A 65 28.70 21.50 -30.08
C LYS A 65 27.94 20.57 -29.15
N LYS A 66 26.62 20.60 -29.23
CA LYS A 66 25.75 19.86 -28.28
C LYS A 66 25.03 18.64 -28.87
N LYS A 67 25.18 18.37 -30.18
CA LYS A 67 24.41 17.32 -30.87
C LYS A 67 24.50 15.93 -30.25
N GLU A 68 25.64 15.59 -29.65
CA GLU A 68 25.82 14.29 -28.97
C GLU A 68 24.96 14.16 -27.72
N GLN A 69 24.59 15.26 -27.06
CA GLN A 69 23.68 15.28 -25.92
C GLN A 69 22.23 14.97 -26.31
N PHE A 70 21.89 15.24 -27.60
CA PHE A 70 20.53 15.02 -28.12
C PHE A 70 20.43 13.79 -29.02
N LYS A 71 21.47 12.97 -29.04
CA LYS A 71 21.49 11.76 -29.84
C LYS A 71 20.45 10.77 -29.31
N GLN A 72 19.53 10.39 -30.17
CA GLN A 72 18.55 9.37 -29.88
C GLN A 72 19.12 7.99 -30.19
N TYR A 73 19.15 7.11 -29.15
CA TYR A 73 19.63 5.74 -29.26
C TYR A 73 18.51 4.73 -29.50
N VAL A 74 17.25 5.20 -29.40
CA VAL A 74 16.06 4.37 -29.58
C VAL A 74 15.25 4.96 -30.73
N GLU A 75 14.76 4.08 -31.60
CA GLU A 75 13.86 4.50 -32.68
C GLU A 75 12.60 5.14 -32.10
N THR A 76 12.30 6.36 -32.53
CA THR A 76 11.09 7.10 -32.13
C THR A 76 10.26 7.43 -33.35
N ARG A 77 8.97 7.57 -33.16
CA ARG A 77 8.01 7.92 -34.22
C ARG A 77 7.13 9.05 -33.76
N ASN A 78 6.94 10.01 -34.64
CA ASN A 78 5.91 11.03 -34.43
C ASN A 78 4.56 10.45 -34.86
N ILE A 79 3.63 10.37 -33.89
CA ILE A 79 2.28 9.92 -34.18
C ILE A 79 1.32 11.09 -33.97
N LYS A 80 0.28 11.11 -34.78
CA LYS A 80 -0.91 11.95 -34.56
C LYS A 80 -2.04 11.01 -34.17
N TYR A 81 -2.74 11.34 -33.11
CA TYR A 81 -3.89 10.56 -32.65
C TYR A 81 -5.04 11.51 -32.32
N ILE A 82 -6.23 10.99 -32.35
CA ILE A 82 -7.43 11.65 -31.87
C ILE A 82 -7.84 10.93 -30.60
N ASP A 83 -7.95 11.68 -29.53
CA ASP A 83 -8.52 11.19 -28.29
C ASP A 83 -10.02 11.48 -28.28
N VAL A 84 -10.81 10.43 -28.17
CA VAL A 84 -12.27 10.53 -28.11
C VAL A 84 -12.69 10.15 -26.71
N GLN A 85 -13.06 11.14 -25.92
CA GLN A 85 -13.59 10.90 -24.59
C GLN A 85 -14.99 10.30 -24.68
N VAL A 86 -15.13 9.03 -24.34
CA VAL A 86 -16.42 8.35 -24.24
C VAL A 86 -17.05 8.71 -22.89
N THR A 87 -18.17 9.40 -22.93
CA THR A 87 -18.98 9.70 -21.74
C THR A 87 -20.28 8.91 -21.78
N ALA A 88 -20.72 8.43 -20.61
CA ALA A 88 -21.97 7.71 -20.49
C ALA A 88 -23.16 8.61 -20.93
N SER A 89 -24.10 8.04 -21.68
CA SER A 89 -25.33 8.71 -22.07
C SER A 89 -26.25 8.98 -20.85
N ALA A 90 -27.29 9.77 -21.03
CA ALA A 90 -28.28 10.00 -19.97
C ALA A 90 -29.04 8.71 -19.65
N GLU A 91 -29.32 7.89 -20.67
CA GLU A 91 -29.97 6.59 -20.55
C GLU A 91 -29.10 5.59 -19.78
N ASP A 92 -27.80 5.52 -20.10
CA ASP A 92 -26.87 4.64 -19.40
C ASP A 92 -26.75 5.02 -17.91
N ARG A 93 -26.67 6.33 -17.63
CA ARG A 93 -26.64 6.82 -16.24
C ARG A 93 -27.91 6.49 -15.47
N ALA A 94 -29.07 6.62 -16.11
CA ALA A 94 -30.34 6.27 -15.51
C ALA A 94 -30.45 4.74 -15.25
N ALA A 95 -29.97 3.92 -16.18
CA ALA A 95 -29.94 2.47 -16.02
C ALA A 95 -29.06 2.05 -14.83
N ILE A 96 -27.84 2.57 -14.74
CA ILE A 96 -26.93 2.31 -13.61
C ILE A 96 -27.53 2.82 -12.29
N GLN A 97 -28.15 4.00 -12.29
CA GLN A 97 -28.81 4.54 -11.09
C GLN A 97 -29.92 3.61 -10.61
N GLN A 98 -30.71 3.06 -11.54
CA GLN A 98 -31.76 2.10 -11.21
C GLN A 98 -31.19 0.80 -10.66
N GLU A 99 -30.16 0.27 -11.31
CA GLU A 99 -29.49 -0.97 -10.88
C GLU A 99 -28.91 -0.83 -9.46
N VAL A 100 -28.21 0.27 -9.18
CA VAL A 100 -27.66 0.53 -7.82
C VAL A 100 -28.79 0.73 -6.80
N THR A 101 -29.91 1.31 -7.22
CA THR A 101 -31.10 1.43 -6.35
C THR A 101 -31.66 0.06 -5.98
N ASP A 102 -31.74 -0.86 -6.93
CA ASP A 102 -32.21 -2.22 -6.69
C ASP A 102 -31.23 -2.99 -5.77
N TYR A 103 -29.94 -2.86 -5.97
CA TYR A 103 -28.93 -3.43 -5.05
C TYR A 103 -29.01 -2.80 -3.66
N THR A 104 -29.27 -1.51 -3.57
CA THR A 104 -29.44 -0.82 -2.27
C THR A 104 -30.64 -1.38 -1.49
N ASN A 105 -31.76 -1.63 -2.17
CA ASN A 105 -32.94 -2.25 -1.60
C ASN A 105 -32.68 -3.69 -1.14
N GLN A 106 -31.94 -4.47 -1.95
CA GLN A 106 -31.53 -5.82 -1.59
C GLN A 106 -30.58 -5.81 -0.38
N LEU A 107 -29.61 -4.88 -0.34
CA LEU A 107 -28.70 -4.71 0.79
C LEU A 107 -29.44 -4.40 2.09
N ALA A 108 -30.54 -3.66 2.03
CA ALA A 108 -31.34 -3.34 3.20
C ALA A 108 -31.91 -4.59 3.88
N THR A 109 -32.34 -5.57 3.08
CA THR A 109 -32.94 -6.82 3.56
C THR A 109 -31.93 -7.97 3.70
N ALA A 110 -30.70 -7.80 3.15
CA ALA A 110 -29.68 -8.82 3.20
C ALA A 110 -29.27 -9.13 4.65
N ASN A 111 -29.20 -10.44 4.97
CA ASN A 111 -28.72 -10.96 6.22
C ASN A 111 -27.80 -12.15 5.93
N GLY A 112 -26.60 -12.16 6.51
CA GLY A 112 -25.67 -13.30 6.43
C GLY A 112 -24.54 -13.09 5.45
N ASP A 113 -24.49 -13.80 4.34
CA ASP A 113 -23.34 -13.79 3.43
C ASP A 113 -23.25 -12.51 2.59
N TYR A 114 -22.70 -11.46 3.21
CA TYR A 114 -22.43 -10.19 2.53
C TYR A 114 -21.29 -10.30 1.50
N THR A 115 -20.37 -11.25 1.66
CA THR A 115 -19.25 -11.43 0.72
C THR A 115 -19.76 -11.85 -0.65
N THR A 116 -20.60 -12.87 -0.71
CA THR A 116 -21.20 -13.32 -1.98
C THR A 116 -22.13 -12.27 -2.56
N PHE A 117 -22.94 -11.62 -1.72
CA PHE A 117 -23.84 -10.57 -2.17
C PHE A 117 -23.07 -9.41 -2.83
N ILE A 118 -22.12 -8.79 -2.14
CA ILE A 118 -21.35 -7.66 -2.68
C ILE A 118 -20.57 -8.04 -3.94
N ARG A 119 -20.01 -9.26 -3.98
CA ARG A 119 -19.35 -9.75 -5.21
C ARG A 119 -20.31 -9.84 -6.39
N SER A 120 -21.56 -10.24 -6.16
CA SER A 120 -22.56 -10.36 -7.23
C SER A 120 -23.01 -9.00 -7.81
N THR A 121 -22.84 -7.90 -7.07
CA THR A 121 -23.19 -6.55 -7.56
C THR A 121 -22.12 -5.92 -8.43
N GLY A 122 -20.93 -6.52 -8.57
CA GLY A 122 -19.80 -5.92 -9.27
C GLY A 122 -19.22 -4.71 -8.56
N SER A 123 -19.43 -4.57 -7.26
CA SER A 123 -18.88 -3.49 -6.44
C SER A 123 -17.36 -3.45 -6.55
N GLU A 124 -16.81 -2.28 -6.72
CA GLU A 124 -15.36 -2.02 -6.69
C GLU A 124 -14.75 -2.29 -5.31
N TYR A 125 -15.54 -2.07 -4.25
CA TYR A 125 -15.13 -2.35 -2.88
C TYR A 125 -15.69 -3.71 -2.42
N PRO A 126 -14.82 -4.72 -2.20
CA PRO A 126 -15.26 -6.01 -1.68
C PRO A 126 -15.66 -5.88 -0.20
N TYR A 127 -16.61 -6.70 0.23
CA TYR A 127 -16.85 -6.88 1.66
C TYR A 127 -15.82 -7.85 2.24
N VAL A 128 -15.20 -7.44 3.32
CA VAL A 128 -14.29 -8.24 4.14
C VAL A 128 -14.78 -8.19 5.59
N ASP A 129 -14.95 -9.35 6.21
CA ASP A 129 -15.46 -9.46 7.58
C ASP A 129 -14.35 -9.15 8.61
N LEU A 130 -13.94 -7.91 8.62
CA LEU A 130 -12.97 -7.35 9.57
C LEU A 130 -13.44 -5.97 10.04
N TYR A 131 -13.01 -5.59 11.23
CA TYR A 131 -13.16 -4.23 11.70
C TYR A 131 -12.03 -3.36 11.16
N TYR A 132 -12.40 -2.24 10.59
CA TYR A 132 -11.50 -1.24 10.06
C TYR A 132 -11.67 0.08 10.81
N THR A 133 -10.59 0.86 10.92
CA THR A 133 -10.70 2.22 11.43
C THR A 133 -11.38 3.13 10.40
N LYS A 134 -11.91 4.27 10.84
CA LYS A 134 -12.53 5.24 9.93
C LYS A 134 -11.61 5.67 8.78
N LYS A 135 -10.29 5.66 8.99
CA LYS A 135 -9.30 6.09 7.99
C LYS A 135 -9.23 5.17 6.78
N ALA A 136 -9.65 3.92 6.91
CA ALA A 136 -9.64 2.94 5.83
C ALA A 136 -10.80 3.12 4.83
N PHE A 137 -11.79 3.96 5.17
CA PHE A 137 -12.96 4.16 4.31
C PHE A 137 -12.85 5.44 3.46
N PRO A 138 -13.49 5.49 2.29
CA PRO A 138 -13.59 6.71 1.50
C PRO A 138 -14.17 7.89 2.29
N SER A 139 -13.70 9.09 2.01
CA SER A 139 -14.06 10.31 2.78
C SER A 139 -15.55 10.61 2.78
N ASP A 140 -16.26 10.30 1.71
CA ASP A 140 -17.70 10.47 1.57
C ASP A 140 -18.50 9.50 2.45
N VAL A 141 -17.98 8.27 2.63
CA VAL A 141 -18.53 7.28 3.58
C VAL A 141 -18.26 7.72 5.00
N VAL A 142 -17.01 8.14 5.31
CA VAL A 142 -16.62 8.62 6.66
C VAL A 142 -17.50 9.78 7.11
N ALA A 143 -17.76 10.75 6.22
CA ALA A 143 -18.60 11.91 6.54
C ALA A 143 -20.03 11.53 7.00
N ARG A 144 -20.53 10.38 6.58
CA ARG A 144 -21.86 9.86 6.91
C ARG A 144 -21.86 8.83 8.04
N MET A 145 -20.72 8.19 8.26
CA MET A 145 -20.59 7.04 9.16
C MET A 145 -20.90 7.39 10.62
N ASP A 146 -20.60 8.60 11.07
CA ASP A 146 -20.82 9.01 12.46
C ASP A 146 -22.31 9.06 12.83
N SER A 147 -23.14 9.55 11.92
CA SER A 147 -24.60 9.63 12.07
C SER A 147 -25.31 8.33 11.64
N ALA A 148 -24.61 7.40 11.02
CA ALA A 148 -25.19 6.17 10.49
C ALA A 148 -25.60 5.22 11.64
N SER A 149 -26.83 4.72 11.60
CA SER A 149 -27.34 3.71 12.50
C SER A 149 -26.93 2.31 12.07
N ILE A 150 -26.64 1.44 13.05
CA ILE A 150 -26.33 0.03 12.78
C ILE A 150 -27.54 -0.65 12.12
N GLY A 151 -27.29 -1.43 11.07
CA GLY A 151 -28.31 -2.14 10.29
C GLY A 151 -29.01 -1.31 9.22
N GLN A 152 -28.84 0.01 9.22
CA GLN A 152 -29.43 0.88 8.22
C GLN A 152 -28.55 1.02 6.99
N VAL A 153 -29.18 1.07 5.81
CA VAL A 153 -28.54 1.32 4.52
C VAL A 153 -28.60 2.82 4.21
N TYR A 154 -27.50 3.33 3.71
CA TYR A 154 -27.35 4.70 3.23
C TYR A 154 -27.05 4.69 1.74
N GLY A 155 -27.76 5.49 0.99
CA GLY A 155 -27.65 5.59 -0.47
C GLY A 155 -28.95 5.17 -1.17
N PRO A 156 -28.92 5.07 -2.52
CA PRO A 156 -27.78 5.41 -3.37
C PRO A 156 -27.51 6.92 -3.43
N TYR A 157 -26.26 7.31 -3.49
CA TYR A 157 -25.83 8.71 -3.70
C TYR A 157 -24.68 8.79 -4.70
N TYR A 158 -24.67 9.85 -5.49
CA TYR A 158 -23.61 10.11 -6.45
C TYR A 158 -22.43 10.82 -5.78
N ASN A 159 -21.22 10.31 -6.00
CA ASN A 159 -19.97 10.94 -5.61
C ASN A 159 -19.30 11.55 -6.85
N ALA A 160 -19.26 12.87 -6.92
CA ALA A 160 -18.67 13.58 -8.04
C ALA A 160 -17.11 13.54 -8.05
N GLY A 161 -16.50 13.18 -6.91
CA GLY A 161 -15.05 13.12 -6.80
C GLY A 161 -14.41 11.99 -7.60
N ASP A 162 -15.08 10.87 -7.67
CA ASP A 162 -14.65 9.66 -8.37
C ASP A 162 -15.63 9.17 -9.45
N ASN A 163 -16.73 9.91 -9.65
CA ASN A 163 -17.79 9.59 -10.62
C ASN A 163 -18.46 8.23 -10.35
N THR A 164 -18.72 7.92 -9.07
CA THR A 164 -19.36 6.67 -8.65
C THR A 164 -20.75 6.92 -8.05
N ILE A 165 -21.58 5.85 -8.01
CA ILE A 165 -22.82 5.81 -7.25
C ILE A 165 -22.63 4.82 -6.12
N ASN A 166 -22.79 5.29 -4.89
CA ASN A 166 -22.42 4.56 -3.69
C ASN A 166 -23.62 4.27 -2.80
N SER A 167 -23.60 3.09 -2.19
CA SER A 167 -24.46 2.71 -1.08
C SER A 167 -23.66 1.93 -0.07
N PHE A 168 -23.96 2.07 1.21
CA PHE A 168 -23.33 1.28 2.26
C PHE A 168 -24.30 0.94 3.40
N LYS A 169 -24.00 -0.14 4.12
CA LYS A 169 -24.70 -0.57 5.33
C LYS A 169 -23.71 -0.68 6.47
N VAL A 170 -24.01 -0.08 7.61
CA VAL A 170 -23.19 -0.23 8.81
C VAL A 170 -23.66 -1.47 9.55
N LEU A 171 -22.87 -2.51 9.57
CA LEU A 171 -23.20 -3.77 10.22
C LEU A 171 -22.92 -3.73 11.71
N SER A 172 -21.82 -3.08 12.11
CA SER A 172 -21.38 -3.02 13.50
C SER A 172 -20.49 -1.82 13.74
N LYS A 173 -20.45 -1.33 14.98
CA LYS A 173 -19.52 -0.31 15.46
C LYS A 173 -18.99 -0.78 16.81
N VAL A 174 -17.69 -0.92 16.92
CA VAL A 174 -17.03 -1.36 18.16
C VAL A 174 -15.86 -0.43 18.48
N ALA A 175 -15.56 -0.30 19.75
CA ALA A 175 -14.31 0.26 20.21
C ALA A 175 -13.32 -0.90 20.36
N ALA A 176 -12.28 -0.92 19.53
CA ALA A 176 -11.26 -1.96 19.55
C ALA A 176 -9.87 -1.33 19.65
N ALA A 177 -8.88 -2.11 20.10
CA ALA A 177 -7.50 -1.68 20.07
C ALA A 177 -7.03 -1.54 18.61
N ASP A 178 -6.29 -0.47 18.32
CA ASP A 178 -5.66 -0.25 17.02
C ASP A 178 -4.41 -1.13 16.82
N SER A 179 -3.91 -1.71 17.89
CA SER A 179 -2.72 -2.56 17.90
C SER A 179 -2.86 -3.65 18.94
N VAL A 180 -2.50 -4.87 18.56
CA VAL A 180 -2.57 -6.05 19.42
C VAL A 180 -1.21 -6.73 19.50
N GLN A 181 -0.78 -7.03 20.71
CA GLN A 181 0.41 -7.84 20.94
C GLN A 181 0.01 -9.31 21.08
N PHE A 182 0.65 -10.18 20.33
CA PHE A 182 0.38 -11.61 20.36
C PHE A 182 1.65 -12.44 20.35
N ARG A 183 1.53 -13.70 20.72
CA ARG A 183 2.56 -14.73 20.56
C ARG A 183 1.97 -15.90 19.80
N GLN A 184 2.80 -16.59 19.00
CA GLN A 184 2.36 -17.75 18.26
C GLN A 184 3.39 -18.88 18.32
N ILE A 185 2.92 -20.10 18.19
CA ILE A 185 3.74 -21.29 17.93
C ILE A 185 3.22 -21.91 16.66
N GLN A 186 4.09 -22.03 15.66
CA GLN A 186 3.79 -22.68 14.38
C GLN A 186 4.48 -24.02 14.34
N VAL A 187 3.77 -25.05 13.88
CA VAL A 187 4.33 -26.38 13.68
C VAL A 187 3.98 -26.88 12.30
N TYR A 188 4.92 -27.59 11.72
CA TYR A 188 4.77 -28.18 10.40
C TYR A 188 5.39 -29.58 10.39
N THR A 189 4.73 -30.52 9.74
CA THR A 189 5.26 -31.82 9.36
C THR A 189 4.78 -32.16 7.95
N GLU A 190 5.41 -33.12 7.27
CA GLU A 190 5.00 -33.55 5.94
C GLU A 190 3.59 -34.17 5.91
N ASP A 191 3.06 -34.56 7.03
CA ASP A 191 1.73 -35.17 7.20
C ASP A 191 0.80 -34.19 7.94
N ALA A 192 -0.26 -33.77 7.29
CA ALA A 192 -1.24 -32.81 7.83
C ALA A 192 -1.92 -33.34 9.12
N ALA A 193 -2.20 -34.63 9.21
CA ALA A 193 -2.80 -35.23 10.39
C ALA A 193 -1.85 -35.22 11.60
N LYS A 194 -0.56 -35.47 11.35
CA LYS A 194 0.47 -35.38 12.38
C LYS A 194 0.72 -33.95 12.80
N THR A 195 0.73 -33.00 11.85
CA THR A 195 0.83 -31.56 12.15
C THR A 195 -0.32 -31.12 13.07
N LYS A 196 -1.54 -31.50 12.73
CA LYS A 196 -2.72 -31.18 13.55
C LYS A 196 -2.61 -31.80 14.95
N ALA A 197 -2.29 -33.08 15.06
CA ALA A 197 -2.14 -33.76 16.33
C ALA A 197 -1.04 -33.12 17.21
N LEU A 198 0.06 -32.69 16.61
CA LEU A 198 1.12 -31.97 17.29
C LEU A 198 0.64 -30.60 17.79
N ALA A 199 -0.05 -29.83 16.98
CA ALA A 199 -0.62 -28.53 17.36
C ALA A 199 -1.66 -28.67 18.48
N ASP A 200 -2.55 -29.68 18.39
CA ASP A 200 -3.54 -30.00 19.45
C ASP A 200 -2.85 -30.39 20.77
N SER A 201 -1.73 -31.11 20.70
CA SER A 201 -0.92 -31.48 21.89
C SER A 201 -0.31 -30.23 22.54
N ILE A 202 0.25 -29.30 21.74
CA ILE A 202 0.80 -28.04 22.23
C ILE A 202 -0.30 -27.18 22.86
N TYR A 203 -1.45 -27.08 22.21
CA TYR A 203 -2.61 -26.37 22.71
C TYR A 203 -3.03 -26.90 24.08
N THR A 204 -3.14 -28.23 24.21
CA THR A 204 -3.52 -28.88 25.46
C THR A 204 -2.50 -28.62 26.55
N ALA A 205 -1.21 -28.67 26.23
CA ALA A 205 -0.14 -28.40 27.19
C ALA A 205 -0.20 -26.97 27.72
N ILE A 206 -0.37 -25.97 26.81
CA ILE A 206 -0.48 -24.56 27.20
C ILE A 206 -1.74 -24.34 28.06
N LYS A 207 -2.87 -24.93 27.67
CA LYS A 207 -4.11 -24.85 28.44
C LYS A 207 -3.98 -25.50 29.82
N GLY A 208 -3.11 -26.50 29.95
CA GLY A 208 -2.75 -27.14 31.21
C GLY A 208 -1.71 -26.37 32.04
N GLY A 209 -1.28 -25.17 31.60
CA GLY A 209 -0.36 -24.31 32.33
C GLY A 209 1.12 -24.46 31.97
N ALA A 210 1.45 -25.14 30.88
CA ALA A 210 2.82 -25.21 30.41
C ALA A 210 3.32 -23.82 29.95
N ASP A 211 4.60 -23.55 30.19
CA ASP A 211 5.22 -22.28 29.80
C ASP A 211 5.29 -22.17 28.26
N PHE A 212 4.70 -21.10 27.74
CA PHE A 212 4.60 -20.85 26.31
C PHE A 212 5.97 -20.71 25.65
N THR A 213 6.88 -19.98 26.30
CA THR A 213 8.22 -19.72 25.74
C THR A 213 9.06 -20.98 25.74
N ALA A 214 8.96 -21.80 26.75
CA ALA A 214 9.66 -23.10 26.80
C ALA A 214 9.15 -24.05 25.71
N LEU A 215 7.85 -24.10 25.47
CA LEU A 215 7.27 -24.86 24.37
C LEU A 215 7.69 -24.31 23.00
N ALA A 216 7.64 -23.00 22.79
CA ALA A 216 8.08 -22.39 21.54
C ALA A 216 9.54 -22.76 21.22
N LYS A 217 10.45 -22.66 22.20
CA LYS A 217 11.85 -23.04 22.08
C LYS A 217 12.05 -24.51 21.70
N LYS A 218 11.23 -25.40 22.24
CA LYS A 218 11.26 -26.84 21.90
C LYS A 218 11.01 -27.08 20.41
N TYR A 219 10.26 -26.18 19.75
CA TYR A 219 9.97 -26.25 18.31
C TYR A 219 10.79 -25.24 17.49
N GLY A 220 11.93 -24.75 18.03
CA GLY A 220 12.87 -23.90 17.31
C GLY A 220 12.43 -22.45 17.15
N GLN A 221 11.47 -21.98 17.98
CA GLN A 221 10.94 -20.61 17.92
C GLN A 221 11.30 -19.84 19.18
N THR A 222 11.36 -18.51 19.11
CA THR A 222 11.74 -17.67 20.25
C THR A 222 10.65 -17.60 21.32
N GLY A 223 9.38 -17.71 20.91
CA GLY A 223 8.22 -17.47 21.78
C GLY A 223 8.04 -16.00 22.17
N GLU A 224 8.73 -15.09 21.49
CA GLU A 224 8.61 -13.65 21.71
C GLU A 224 7.27 -13.12 21.22
N SER A 225 6.90 -11.96 21.72
CA SER A 225 5.68 -11.27 21.30
C SER A 225 5.91 -10.48 20.02
N ASN A 226 4.91 -10.49 19.16
CA ASN A 226 4.81 -9.68 17.94
C ASN A 226 3.67 -8.68 18.07
N TRP A 227 3.74 -7.61 17.33
CA TRP A 227 2.68 -6.62 17.22
C TRP A 227 2.03 -6.68 15.85
N ILE A 228 0.70 -6.56 15.83
CA ILE A 228 -0.07 -6.27 14.63
C ILE A 228 -0.92 -5.04 14.90
N SER A 229 -0.95 -4.12 13.94
CA SER A 229 -1.80 -2.94 13.99
C SER A 229 -2.82 -2.97 12.85
N SER A 230 -3.91 -2.24 12.99
CA SER A 230 -4.90 -2.09 11.93
C SER A 230 -4.28 -1.59 10.63
N ALA A 231 -3.28 -0.70 10.71
CA ALA A 231 -2.54 -0.20 9.55
C ALA A 231 -1.84 -1.29 8.73
N ASN A 232 -1.54 -2.46 9.32
CA ASN A 232 -0.91 -3.58 8.61
C ASN A 232 -1.85 -4.25 7.60
N TYR A 233 -3.17 -4.16 7.77
CA TYR A 233 -4.15 -4.83 6.93
C TYR A 233 -5.20 -3.91 6.29
N GLU A 234 -5.38 -2.68 6.78
CA GLU A 234 -6.39 -1.75 6.26
C GLU A 234 -6.15 -1.32 4.81
N ASN A 235 -4.88 -1.27 4.37
CA ASN A 235 -4.48 -0.89 3.01
C ASN A 235 -3.94 -2.08 2.20
N ALA A 236 -4.10 -3.31 2.68
CA ALA A 236 -3.62 -4.52 2.03
C ALA A 236 -4.79 -5.38 1.57
N GLN A 237 -4.61 -6.06 0.44
CA GLN A 237 -5.52 -7.13 0.06
C GLN A 237 -5.25 -8.34 0.97
N VAL A 238 -6.15 -8.58 1.90
CA VAL A 238 -6.02 -9.68 2.87
C VAL A 238 -6.65 -10.94 2.27
N ASP A 239 -5.85 -11.97 2.08
CA ASP A 239 -6.31 -13.27 1.58
C ASP A 239 -7.00 -14.14 2.67
N GLY A 240 -7.55 -15.28 2.27
CA GLY A 240 -8.36 -16.12 3.14
C GLY A 240 -7.68 -16.58 4.43
N ASP A 241 -6.38 -16.92 4.39
CA ASP A 241 -5.66 -17.40 5.57
C ASP A 241 -5.17 -16.26 6.45
N ASN A 242 -4.71 -15.16 5.85
CA ASN A 242 -4.38 -13.93 6.57
C ASN A 242 -5.63 -13.33 7.23
N LEU A 243 -6.76 -13.36 6.54
CA LEU A 243 -8.04 -12.92 7.09
C LEU A 243 -8.41 -13.71 8.36
N LYS A 244 -8.30 -15.06 8.32
CA LYS A 244 -8.55 -15.92 9.48
C LYS A 244 -7.61 -15.61 10.64
N PHE A 245 -6.32 -15.43 10.33
CA PHE A 245 -5.31 -15.10 11.34
C PHE A 245 -5.61 -13.77 12.04
N ILE A 246 -5.83 -12.71 11.26
CA ILE A 246 -6.13 -11.36 11.77
C ILE A 246 -7.44 -11.38 12.56
N SER A 247 -8.49 -12.01 12.04
CA SER A 247 -9.77 -12.15 12.72
C SER A 247 -9.64 -12.92 14.04
N THR A 248 -8.85 -13.99 14.05
CA THR A 248 -8.59 -14.75 15.28
C THR A 248 -7.94 -13.86 16.33
N ILE A 249 -6.86 -13.14 15.98
CA ILE A 249 -6.14 -12.28 16.95
C ILE A 249 -7.05 -11.16 17.47
N ASN A 250 -7.82 -10.53 16.62
CA ASN A 250 -8.67 -9.40 17.00
C ASN A 250 -9.87 -9.80 17.88
N ASN A 251 -10.28 -11.07 17.82
CA ASN A 251 -11.39 -11.59 18.59
C ASN A 251 -10.97 -12.26 19.91
N LEU A 252 -9.66 -12.42 20.15
CA LEU A 252 -9.16 -12.99 21.42
C LEU A 252 -9.22 -11.95 22.53
N GLY A 253 -9.61 -12.42 23.71
CA GLY A 253 -9.44 -11.67 24.96
C GLY A 253 -7.98 -11.58 25.39
N VAL A 254 -7.69 -10.68 26.31
CA VAL A 254 -6.33 -10.50 26.85
C VAL A 254 -5.89 -11.80 27.56
N ASN A 255 -4.73 -12.31 27.18
CA ASN A 255 -4.16 -13.60 27.66
C ASN A 255 -5.00 -14.83 27.29
N GLU A 256 -5.88 -14.71 26.32
CA GLU A 256 -6.65 -15.84 25.82
C GLU A 256 -5.84 -16.64 24.79
N LEU A 257 -6.04 -17.96 24.77
CA LEU A 257 -5.43 -18.89 23.82
C LEU A 257 -6.43 -19.20 22.70
N SER A 258 -6.04 -18.96 21.46
CA SER A 258 -6.88 -19.34 20.30
C SER A 258 -6.99 -20.85 20.15
N ASN A 259 -8.03 -21.30 19.50
CA ASN A 259 -8.06 -22.66 18.96
C ASN A 259 -6.96 -22.86 17.92
N VAL A 260 -6.57 -24.12 17.72
CA VAL A 260 -5.63 -24.49 16.67
C VAL A 260 -6.21 -24.15 15.31
N ALA A 261 -5.47 -23.38 14.53
CA ALA A 261 -5.84 -22.99 13.18
C ALA A 261 -4.83 -23.53 12.15
N SER A 262 -5.34 -23.98 11.00
CA SER A 262 -4.51 -24.36 9.86
C SER A 262 -4.38 -23.17 8.93
N VAL A 263 -3.15 -22.88 8.50
CA VAL A 263 -2.84 -21.89 7.46
C VAL A 263 -2.15 -22.61 6.31
N SER A 264 -2.51 -22.25 5.09
CA SER A 264 -1.89 -22.77 3.86
C SER A 264 -0.76 -21.81 3.44
N TYR A 265 0.39 -22.36 3.08
CA TYR A 265 1.53 -21.61 2.55
C TYR A 265 1.67 -21.89 1.07
#